data_f277a0b1da2cef8fdb1b086cf29af4de
#
_entry.id   f277a0b1da2cef8fdb1b086cf29af4de
#
_cell.length_a   1.000
_cell.length_b   1.000
_cell.length_c   1.000
_cell.angle_alpha   90.00
_cell.angle_beta   90.00
_cell.angle_gamma   90.00
#
_symmetry.space_group_name_H-M   'P 1'
#
loop_
_entity.id
_entity.type
_entity.pdbx_description
1 polymer ?
#
loop_
_entity_poly.entity_id
_entity_poly.type
_entity_poly.pdbx_seq_one_letter_code
_entity_poly.pdbx_strand_id
1 'polypeptide(L)'
;MLITFSHLALSAEWSTSFSSDEMRGTAQKFIQTESDNSVDFDFPYNGGSKMGLMLRSKKSQIKDGQKAEDLPLSEAILVISKGQFLCSSYGDCHVSVKFDDGKIQKFAMSPASGGRSDVIFFEDSKSFIKGIKSHKKLIIEADFYQAGPKQFKFDLVGAEKNK
;
A
#
# COMPACT_ATOMS: atom_id res chain seq x y z
N MET A 1 10.73 34.44 25.49
CA MET A 1 11.27 33.10 25.20
C MET A 1 10.15 32.27 24.60
N LEU A 2 10.06 32.17 23.26
CA LEU A 2 9.05 31.38 22.56
C LEU A 2 9.53 29.95 22.50
N ILE A 3 8.80 29.07 23.16
CA ILE A 3 9.00 27.61 23.06
C ILE A 3 8.21 27.14 21.84
N THR A 4 8.88 26.94 20.72
CA THR A 4 8.28 26.29 19.55
C THR A 4 8.19 24.79 19.83
N PHE A 5 6.99 24.28 20.09
CA PHE A 5 6.71 22.85 20.06
C PHE A 5 6.76 22.38 18.61
N SER A 6 7.87 21.79 18.22
CA SER A 6 7.92 20.96 17.00
C SER A 6 7.01 19.75 17.19
N HIS A 7 5.88 19.75 16.53
CA HIS A 7 5.08 18.53 16.38
C HIS A 7 5.87 17.60 15.45
N LEU A 8 6.59 16.64 16.03
CA LEU A 8 7.07 15.48 15.32
C LEU A 8 5.83 14.71 14.85
N ALA A 9 5.48 14.88 13.58
CA ALA A 9 4.51 13.98 12.95
C ALA A 9 5.13 12.59 12.96
N LEU A 10 4.58 11.69 13.77
CA LEU A 10 4.95 10.27 13.74
C LEU A 10 4.54 9.72 12.35
N SER A 11 5.54 9.39 11.54
CA SER A 11 5.29 8.61 10.33
C SER A 11 4.88 7.18 10.72
N ALA A 12 3.99 6.57 9.94
CA ALA A 12 3.58 5.20 10.15
C ALA A 12 4.77 4.25 9.92
N GLU A 13 4.92 3.26 10.81
CA GLU A 13 6.00 2.28 10.71
C GLU A 13 5.66 1.17 9.73
N TRP A 14 6.70 0.62 9.10
CA TRP A 14 6.59 -0.59 8.31
C TRP A 14 6.61 -1.81 9.22
N SER A 15 5.68 -2.73 9.00
CA SER A 15 5.61 -4.00 9.71
C SER A 15 5.75 -5.17 8.75
N THR A 16 6.39 -6.24 9.23
CA THR A 16 6.54 -7.50 8.50
C THR A 16 5.77 -8.59 9.21
N SER A 17 5.05 -9.39 8.45
CA SER A 17 4.34 -10.57 8.93
C SER A 17 4.47 -11.73 7.95
N PHE A 18 4.19 -12.93 8.45
CA PHE A 18 4.26 -14.16 7.68
C PHE A 18 3.01 -14.99 7.90
N SER A 19 2.56 -15.67 6.87
CA SER A 19 1.61 -16.76 7.00
C SER A 19 2.23 -18.08 6.56
N SER A 20 1.88 -19.17 7.20
CA SER A 20 2.33 -20.50 6.85
C SER A 20 1.15 -21.48 6.78
N ASP A 21 1.27 -22.43 5.89
CA ASP A 21 0.33 -23.54 5.75
C ASP A 21 1.14 -24.84 5.94
N GLU A 22 1.12 -25.36 7.13
CA GLU A 22 1.90 -26.57 7.50
C GLU A 22 1.48 -27.79 6.69
N MET A 23 0.19 -27.92 6.36
CA MET A 23 -0.32 -29.05 5.58
C MET A 23 0.27 -29.07 4.16
N ARG A 24 0.50 -27.88 3.59
CA ARG A 24 1.02 -27.74 2.21
C ARG A 24 2.49 -27.37 2.15
N GLY A 25 3.13 -27.08 3.29
CA GLY A 25 4.52 -26.66 3.36
C GLY A 25 4.77 -25.32 2.66
N THR A 26 3.78 -24.44 2.62
CA THR A 26 3.88 -23.13 1.96
C THR A 26 3.93 -21.99 2.95
N ALA A 27 4.56 -20.89 2.56
CA ALA A 27 4.56 -19.65 3.31
C ALA A 27 4.36 -18.44 2.40
N GLN A 28 4.02 -17.32 3.00
CA GLN A 28 3.87 -16.03 2.32
C GLN A 28 4.37 -14.93 3.25
N LYS A 29 5.10 -13.98 2.68
CA LYS A 29 5.64 -12.80 3.38
C LYS A 29 4.79 -11.57 3.06
N PHE A 30 4.54 -10.75 4.06
CA PHE A 30 3.84 -9.47 3.93
C PHE A 30 4.67 -8.36 4.57
N ILE A 31 4.76 -7.22 3.89
CA ILE A 31 5.26 -5.97 4.45
C ILE A 31 4.18 -4.93 4.26
N GLN A 32 3.84 -4.18 5.30
CA GLN A 32 2.75 -3.23 5.23
C GLN A 32 3.03 -1.97 6.04
N THR A 33 2.43 -0.89 5.59
CA THR A 33 2.36 0.39 6.29
C THR A 33 1.03 1.06 5.97
N GLU A 34 0.74 2.15 6.64
CA GLU A 34 -0.42 3.01 6.30
C GLU A 34 0.03 4.44 6.05
N SER A 35 -0.82 5.22 5.43
CA SER A 35 -0.54 6.63 5.14
C SER A 35 -0.32 7.43 6.42
N ASP A 36 0.60 8.40 6.35
CA ASP A 36 0.88 9.32 7.46
C ASP A 36 -0.31 10.25 7.72
N ASN A 37 -1.02 10.63 6.65
CA ASN A 37 -2.20 11.48 6.74
C ASN A 37 -3.50 10.68 6.70
N SER A 38 -4.55 11.27 7.26
CA SER A 38 -5.93 10.83 7.08
C SER A 38 -6.65 11.79 6.15
N VAL A 39 -7.65 11.30 5.42
CA VAL A 39 -8.60 12.11 4.66
C VAL A 39 -10.00 11.90 5.20
N ASP A 40 -10.82 12.93 5.20
CA ASP A 40 -12.21 12.83 5.63
C ASP A 40 -13.11 12.53 4.44
N PHE A 41 -14.01 11.59 4.65
CA PHE A 41 -15.11 11.29 3.72
C PHE A 41 -16.42 11.73 4.31
N ASP A 42 -17.37 12.06 3.42
CA ASP A 42 -18.75 12.31 3.80
C ASP A 42 -19.48 11.02 4.18
N PHE A 43 -20.71 11.17 4.73
CA PHE A 43 -21.57 10.03 5.04
C PHE A 43 -21.65 9.05 3.85
N PRO A 44 -21.59 7.71 4.04
CA PRO A 44 -21.59 6.98 5.32
C PRO A 44 -20.21 6.73 5.93
N TYR A 45 -19.14 7.24 5.35
CA TYR A 45 -17.74 6.97 5.75
C TYR A 45 -17.13 8.07 6.64
N ASN A 46 -17.94 8.78 7.39
CA ASN A 46 -17.52 9.90 8.21
C ASN A 46 -16.33 9.57 9.12
N GLY A 47 -15.48 10.56 9.29
CA GLY A 47 -14.26 10.45 10.07
C GLY A 47 -13.04 10.17 9.20
N GLY A 48 -11.86 10.22 9.82
CA GLY A 48 -10.59 10.04 9.11
C GLY A 48 -10.46 8.66 8.49
N SER A 49 -10.00 8.61 7.25
CA SER A 49 -9.67 7.39 6.54
C SER A 49 -8.20 7.38 6.16
N LYS A 50 -7.53 6.25 6.35
CA LYS A 50 -6.14 6.02 5.95
C LYS A 50 -6.06 4.98 4.85
N MET A 51 -5.05 5.13 4.01
CA MET A 51 -4.73 4.15 2.99
C MET A 51 -3.63 3.21 3.51
N GLY A 52 -3.90 1.92 3.48
CA GLY A 52 -2.90 0.88 3.71
C GLY A 52 -2.16 0.55 2.42
N LEU A 53 -0.86 0.37 2.52
CA LEU A 53 0.01 -0.13 1.47
C LEU A 53 0.59 -1.46 1.92
N MET A 54 0.31 -2.51 1.17
CA MET A 54 0.80 -3.86 1.44
C MET A 54 1.62 -4.35 0.25
N LEU A 55 2.80 -4.87 0.54
CA LEU A 55 3.62 -5.64 -0.40
C LEU A 55 3.65 -7.07 0.09
N ARG A 56 3.44 -8.04 -0.81
CA ARG A 56 3.50 -9.46 -0.44
C ARG A 56 4.26 -10.30 -1.45
N SER A 57 4.78 -11.43 -0.98
CA SER A 57 5.32 -12.47 -1.83
C SER A 57 4.18 -13.31 -2.43
N LYS A 58 4.48 -14.11 -3.42
CA LYS A 58 3.63 -15.25 -3.78
C LYS A 58 3.62 -16.25 -2.62
N LYS A 59 2.52 -16.99 -2.50
CA LYS A 59 2.46 -18.16 -1.62
C LYS A 59 3.33 -19.25 -2.26
N SER A 60 4.39 -19.63 -1.58
CA SER A 60 5.44 -20.49 -2.15
C SER A 60 5.81 -21.63 -1.23
N GLN A 61 6.21 -22.74 -1.82
CA GLN A 61 6.83 -23.87 -1.09
C GLN A 61 8.12 -23.39 -0.44
N ILE A 62 8.32 -23.75 0.83
CA ILE A 62 9.56 -23.52 1.54
C ILE A 62 10.41 -24.78 1.42
N LYS A 63 11.58 -24.64 0.79
CA LYS A 63 12.56 -25.71 0.64
C LYS A 63 13.47 -25.78 1.87
N ASP A 64 14.14 -26.91 2.06
CA ASP A 64 15.11 -27.08 3.13
C ASP A 64 16.18 -25.96 3.09
N GLY A 65 16.39 -25.32 4.25
CA GLY A 65 17.32 -24.19 4.39
C GLY A 65 16.78 -22.83 3.93
N GLN A 66 15.57 -22.77 3.34
CA GLN A 66 14.92 -21.52 2.97
C GLN A 66 14.03 -21.02 4.11
N LYS A 67 14.02 -19.71 4.34
CA LYS A 67 13.17 -19.05 5.33
C LYS A 67 12.07 -18.24 4.62
N ALA A 68 10.94 -18.02 5.30
CA ALA A 68 9.88 -17.17 4.78
C ALA A 68 10.34 -15.72 4.56
N GLU A 69 11.31 -15.24 5.35
CA GLU A 69 11.95 -13.92 5.19
C GLU A 69 12.61 -13.73 3.83
N ASP A 70 13.09 -14.81 3.20
CA ASP A 70 13.80 -14.77 1.92
C ASP A 70 12.87 -14.71 0.71
N LEU A 71 11.56 -14.83 0.92
CA LEU A 71 10.58 -14.80 -0.17
C LEU A 71 10.53 -13.41 -0.83
N PRO A 72 10.66 -13.34 -2.17
CA PRO A 72 10.66 -12.08 -2.88
C PRO A 72 9.26 -11.45 -2.90
N LEU A 73 9.18 -10.15 -2.64
CA LEU A 73 7.94 -9.37 -2.79
C LEU A 73 7.61 -9.24 -4.27
N SER A 74 6.37 -9.54 -4.64
CA SER A 74 5.93 -9.59 -6.04
C SER A 74 4.60 -8.92 -6.32
N GLU A 75 3.82 -8.61 -5.29
CA GLU A 75 2.52 -7.96 -5.43
C GLU A 75 2.42 -6.74 -4.52
N ALA A 76 1.84 -5.67 -5.05
CA ALA A 76 1.53 -4.44 -4.31
C ALA A 76 0.02 -4.21 -4.32
N ILE A 77 -0.52 -3.84 -3.17
CA ILE A 77 -1.95 -3.77 -2.89
C ILE A 77 -2.23 -2.49 -2.10
N LEU A 78 -3.32 -1.81 -2.45
CA LEU A 78 -3.85 -0.68 -1.70
C LEU A 78 -5.15 -1.09 -1.01
N VAL A 79 -5.30 -0.67 0.23
CA VAL A 79 -6.49 -0.90 1.04
C VAL A 79 -6.93 0.43 1.63
N ILE A 80 -8.22 0.75 1.57
CA ILE A 80 -8.75 1.94 2.23
C ILE A 80 -9.52 1.54 3.50
N SER A 81 -9.26 2.22 4.62
CA SER A 81 -9.90 1.88 5.89
C SER A 81 -11.40 2.24 5.92
N LYS A 82 -11.77 3.34 5.28
CA LYS A 82 -13.15 3.77 5.05
C LYS A 82 -13.25 4.36 3.66
N GLY A 83 -14.29 4.01 2.91
CA GLY A 83 -14.50 4.48 1.55
C GLY A 83 -14.51 3.33 0.53
N GLN A 84 -14.71 3.68 -0.72
CA GLN A 84 -14.74 2.73 -1.83
C GLN A 84 -13.89 3.28 -2.97
N PHE A 85 -12.91 2.50 -3.42
CA PHE A 85 -12.18 2.82 -4.63
C PHE A 85 -13.12 2.82 -5.84
N LEU A 86 -12.99 3.81 -6.69
CA LEU A 86 -13.66 3.86 -7.98
C LEU A 86 -12.80 3.07 -8.98
N CYS A 87 -12.99 1.76 -9.00
CA CYS A 87 -12.23 0.83 -9.82
C CYS A 87 -13.15 -0.26 -10.37
N SER A 88 -13.45 -0.18 -11.64
CA SER A 88 -14.33 -1.12 -12.33
C SER A 88 -13.50 -2.01 -13.26
N SER A 89 -13.87 -3.29 -13.36
CA SER A 89 -13.25 -4.23 -14.32
C SER A 89 -13.53 -3.87 -15.79
N TYR A 90 -14.49 -2.99 -16.03
CA TYR A 90 -14.86 -2.52 -17.38
C TYR A 90 -14.37 -1.10 -17.68
N GLY A 91 -13.75 -0.42 -16.72
CA GLY A 91 -13.30 0.95 -16.83
C GLY A 91 -11.81 1.12 -16.67
N ASP A 92 -11.33 2.33 -16.94
CA ASP A 92 -9.96 2.73 -16.68
C ASP A 92 -9.76 2.91 -15.16
N CYS A 93 -9.12 1.94 -14.53
CA CYS A 93 -8.76 2.01 -13.12
C CYS A 93 -7.27 2.24 -12.98
N HIS A 94 -6.91 3.40 -12.45
CA HIS A 94 -5.51 3.76 -12.21
C HIS A 94 -5.38 4.62 -10.96
N VAL A 95 -4.16 4.69 -10.46
CA VAL A 95 -3.75 5.65 -9.43
C VAL A 95 -2.63 6.52 -9.97
N SER A 96 -2.52 7.73 -9.47
CA SER A 96 -1.38 8.61 -9.73
C SER A 96 -0.38 8.48 -8.59
N VAL A 97 0.87 8.33 -8.93
CA VAL A 97 1.96 8.08 -7.98
C VAL A 97 3.07 9.11 -8.18
N LYS A 98 3.53 9.67 -7.10
CA LYS A 98 4.70 10.57 -7.10
C LYS A 98 5.70 10.10 -6.06
N PHE A 99 6.89 9.72 -6.52
CA PHE A 99 8.03 9.38 -5.66
C PHE A 99 8.91 10.60 -5.46
N ASP A 100 9.22 10.96 -4.22
CA ASP A 100 10.01 12.13 -3.86
C ASP A 100 9.52 13.40 -4.60
N ASP A 101 10.39 14.15 -5.22
CA ASP A 101 10.07 15.32 -6.06
C ASP A 101 9.99 14.99 -7.56
N GLY A 102 9.83 13.70 -7.90
CA GLY A 102 9.77 13.22 -9.27
C GLY A 102 8.47 13.55 -9.99
N LYS A 103 8.35 13.05 -11.20
CA LYS A 103 7.15 13.23 -12.04
C LYS A 103 6.01 12.37 -11.52
N ILE A 104 4.78 12.82 -11.77
CA ILE A 104 3.58 12.01 -11.54
C ILE A 104 3.54 10.89 -12.58
N GLN A 105 3.38 9.66 -12.09
CA GLN A 105 3.28 8.44 -12.91
C GLN A 105 1.89 7.83 -12.71
N LYS A 106 1.30 7.32 -13.77
CA LYS A 106 0.06 6.53 -13.71
C LYS A 106 0.39 5.05 -13.62
N PHE A 107 -0.26 4.37 -12.66
CA PHE A 107 -0.21 2.93 -12.54
C PHE A 107 -1.61 2.35 -12.75
N ALA A 108 -1.72 1.40 -13.67
CA ALA A 108 -2.95 0.65 -13.88
C ALA A 108 -3.21 -0.26 -12.66
N MET A 109 -4.48 -0.31 -12.27
CA MET A 109 -4.95 -1.07 -11.12
C MET A 109 -6.02 -2.07 -11.55
N SER A 110 -6.13 -3.16 -10.81
CA SER A 110 -7.19 -4.14 -10.94
C SER A 110 -8.04 -4.21 -9.68
N PRO A 111 -9.38 -4.32 -9.80
CA PRO A 111 -10.24 -4.49 -8.65
C PRO A 111 -10.02 -5.88 -8.00
N ALA A 112 -10.34 -5.98 -6.70
CA ALA A 112 -10.34 -7.26 -6.02
C ALA A 112 -11.50 -8.14 -6.51
N SER A 113 -11.28 -9.45 -6.49
CA SER A 113 -12.35 -10.42 -6.75
C SER A 113 -13.39 -10.42 -5.63
N GLY A 114 -14.61 -10.89 -5.91
CA GLY A 114 -15.67 -11.01 -4.92
C GLY A 114 -16.37 -9.72 -4.56
N GLY A 115 -16.25 -8.67 -5.37
CA GLY A 115 -17.00 -7.42 -5.21
C GLY A 115 -16.50 -6.48 -4.11
N ARG A 116 -15.29 -6.71 -3.57
CA ARG A 116 -14.68 -5.79 -2.60
C ARG A 116 -14.26 -4.49 -3.27
N SER A 117 -14.72 -3.38 -2.74
CA SER A 117 -14.40 -2.02 -3.22
C SER A 117 -13.37 -1.28 -2.35
N ASP A 118 -12.90 -1.92 -1.28
CA ASP A 118 -11.91 -1.37 -0.36
C ASP A 118 -10.47 -1.79 -0.67
N VAL A 119 -10.26 -2.60 -1.71
CA VAL A 119 -8.95 -3.17 -2.09
C VAL A 119 -8.75 -3.08 -3.59
N ILE A 120 -7.58 -2.60 -4.02
CA ILE A 120 -7.14 -2.64 -5.43
C ILE A 120 -5.69 -3.10 -5.53
N PHE A 121 -5.35 -3.70 -6.66
CA PHE A 121 -4.05 -4.31 -6.93
C PHE A 121 -3.31 -3.55 -8.03
N PHE A 122 -2.00 -3.34 -7.86
CA PHE A 122 -1.16 -2.84 -8.95
C PHE A 122 -0.99 -3.91 -10.01
N GLU A 123 -1.26 -3.58 -11.28
CA GLU A 123 -1.00 -4.50 -12.40
C GLU A 123 0.50 -4.66 -12.64
N ASP A 124 1.26 -3.56 -12.61
CA ASP A 124 2.73 -3.58 -12.64
C ASP A 124 3.31 -3.40 -11.23
N SER A 125 3.11 -4.42 -10.39
CA SER A 125 3.65 -4.44 -9.03
C SER A 125 5.17 -4.35 -9.00
N LYS A 126 5.85 -4.96 -9.99
CA LYS A 126 7.32 -4.97 -10.05
C LYS A 126 7.92 -3.57 -10.13
N SER A 127 7.43 -2.75 -11.05
CA SER A 127 7.88 -1.36 -11.19
C SER A 127 7.55 -0.53 -9.96
N PHE A 128 6.37 -0.70 -9.37
CA PHE A 128 5.96 0.01 -8.18
C PHE A 128 6.84 -0.37 -6.97
N ILE A 129 7.07 -1.67 -6.73
CA ILE A 129 7.94 -2.15 -5.64
C ILE A 129 9.37 -1.64 -5.81
N LYS A 130 9.88 -1.59 -7.04
CA LYS A 130 11.19 -0.99 -7.32
C LYS A 130 11.24 0.48 -6.91
N GLY A 131 10.17 1.24 -7.18
CA GLY A 131 10.03 2.62 -6.72
C GLY A 131 10.03 2.75 -5.20
N ILE A 132 9.31 1.91 -4.49
CA ILE A 132 9.30 1.85 -3.02
C ILE A 132 10.71 1.67 -2.45
N LYS A 133 11.51 0.80 -3.05
CA LYS A 133 12.86 0.48 -2.57
C LYS A 133 13.89 1.56 -2.86
N SER A 134 13.65 2.44 -3.83
CA SER A 134 14.64 3.41 -4.31
C SER A 134 14.32 4.87 -3.94
N HIS A 135 13.20 5.13 -3.27
CA HIS A 135 12.78 6.48 -2.87
C HIS A 135 12.46 6.56 -1.38
N LYS A 136 12.32 7.77 -0.87
CA LYS A 136 12.10 8.04 0.56
C LYS A 136 10.67 8.44 0.88
N LYS A 137 9.97 9.06 -0.08
CA LYS A 137 8.61 9.57 0.08
C LYS A 137 7.74 9.17 -1.10
N LEU A 138 6.47 8.99 -0.81
CA LEU A 138 5.47 8.57 -1.78
C LEU A 138 4.17 9.33 -1.54
N ILE A 139 3.57 9.81 -2.62
CA ILE A 139 2.18 10.29 -2.63
C ILE A 139 1.42 9.42 -3.61
N ILE A 140 0.28 8.89 -3.18
CA ILE A 140 -0.66 8.16 -4.03
C ILE A 140 -1.97 8.95 -4.06
N GLU A 141 -2.46 9.23 -5.25
CA GLU A 141 -3.79 9.79 -5.48
C GLU A 141 -4.67 8.72 -6.14
N ALA A 142 -5.81 8.45 -5.52
CA ALA A 142 -6.80 7.51 -6.01
C ALA A 142 -8.18 8.17 -6.05
N ASP A 143 -9.03 7.70 -6.95
CA ASP A 143 -10.42 8.14 -7.05
C ASP A 143 -11.33 7.27 -6.19
N PHE A 144 -12.24 7.92 -5.46
CA PHE A 144 -13.18 7.25 -4.58
C PHE A 144 -14.62 7.53 -5.01
N TYR A 145 -15.46 6.52 -4.85
CA TYR A 145 -16.87 6.60 -5.18
C TYR A 145 -17.55 7.74 -4.39
N GLN A 146 -18.20 8.67 -5.11
CA GLN A 146 -18.86 9.86 -4.59
C GLN A 146 -17.98 10.83 -3.79
N ALA A 147 -16.66 10.66 -3.82
CA ALA A 147 -15.73 11.50 -3.06
C ALA A 147 -14.62 12.13 -3.93
N GLY A 148 -14.46 11.65 -5.17
CA GLY A 148 -13.42 12.14 -6.08
C GLY A 148 -12.01 11.75 -5.68
N PRO A 149 -10.99 12.45 -6.20
CA PRO A 149 -9.59 12.13 -5.93
C PRO A 149 -9.19 12.54 -4.51
N LYS A 150 -8.42 11.65 -3.86
CA LYS A 150 -7.83 11.89 -2.54
C LYS A 150 -6.37 11.49 -2.55
N GLN A 151 -5.54 12.24 -1.85
CA GLN A 151 -4.09 12.03 -1.77
C GLN A 151 -3.68 11.49 -0.41
N PHE A 152 -2.83 10.46 -0.45
CA PHE A 152 -2.27 9.80 0.73
C PHE A 152 -0.74 9.85 0.65
N LYS A 153 -0.11 10.18 1.77
CA LYS A 153 1.33 10.36 1.89
C LYS A 153 1.92 9.23 2.71
N PHE A 154 3.07 8.74 2.26
CA PHE A 154 3.78 7.63 2.91
C PHE A 154 5.24 7.99 3.10
N ASP A 155 5.78 7.60 4.24
CA ASP A 155 7.21 7.58 4.49
C ASP A 155 7.75 6.19 4.11
N LEU A 156 8.70 6.14 3.19
CA LEU A 156 9.28 4.89 2.70
C LEU A 156 10.55 4.50 3.48
N VAL A 157 11.02 5.34 4.39
CA VAL A 157 12.16 5.03 5.26
C VAL A 157 11.78 3.88 6.19
N GLY A 158 12.53 2.80 6.13
CA GLY A 158 12.23 1.57 6.88
C GLY A 158 11.63 0.45 6.05
N ALA A 159 11.12 0.72 4.84
CA ALA A 159 10.71 -0.34 3.91
C ALA A 159 11.86 -1.31 3.60
N GLU A 160 13.10 -0.80 3.59
CA GLU A 160 14.31 -1.60 3.33
C GLU A 160 14.72 -2.49 4.52
N LYS A 161 14.37 -2.12 5.75
CA LYS A 161 14.74 -2.91 6.94
C LYS A 161 13.98 -4.23 7.03
N ASN A 162 12.97 -4.39 6.21
CA ASN A 162 12.10 -5.57 6.17
C ASN A 162 12.38 -6.45 4.93
N LYS A 163 13.61 -6.41 4.42
CA LYS A 163 14.06 -7.27 3.31
C LYS A 163 14.17 -8.72 3.73
#